data_7f213d73bff661ec36a8045827706323
#
_entry.id   7f213d73bff661ec36a8045827706323
#
_cell.length_a   1.000
_cell.length_b   1.000
_cell.length_c   1.000
_cell.angle_alpha   90.00
_cell.angle_beta   90.00
_cell.angle_gamma   90.00
#
_symmetry.space_group_name_H-M   'P 1'
#
loop_
_entity.id
_entity.type
_entity.pdbx_description
1 polymer ?
#
loop_
_entity_poly.entity_id
_entity_poly.type
_entity_poly.pdbx_seq_one_letter_code
_entity_poly.pdbx_strand_id
1 'polypeptide(L)'
;MHEIDIMDIGGFKIGHAEDTKGLTGCTVFLFDKQSPAGVDIRGGGPASRETPLLNPVADAKGIHALVLSGGSAFGLDAAGGVMKYLEERDIGFDVGVTKVPLVVQSCIFDLVIGDKNARPDGEMAYKACENASYDIFLQGNYGAGMGATVGKYMGRERSMKSGIGAYSVQLGELKVGAVVTLNALGDIYDID
;
A
#
# COMPACT_ATOMS: atom_id res chain seq x y z
N MET A 1 0.62 17.37 -21.88
CA MET A 1 0.50 16.60 -20.62
C MET A 1 -0.67 17.20 -19.86
N HIS A 2 -1.55 16.38 -19.32
CA HIS A 2 -2.69 16.82 -18.49
C HIS A 2 -2.84 15.84 -17.32
N GLU A 3 -3.45 16.32 -16.23
CA GLU A 3 -3.77 15.52 -15.05
C GLU A 3 -4.93 14.57 -15.36
N ILE A 4 -4.88 13.36 -14.79
CA ILE A 4 -5.92 12.33 -14.88
C ILE A 4 -6.15 11.73 -13.49
N ASP A 5 -7.26 11.03 -13.29
CA ASP A 5 -7.45 10.23 -12.07
C ASP A 5 -6.48 9.04 -12.05
N ILE A 6 -6.04 8.60 -10.86
CA ILE A 6 -5.18 7.42 -10.71
C ILE A 6 -5.85 6.16 -11.26
N MET A 7 -7.17 6.08 -11.16
CA MET A 7 -7.95 4.95 -11.67
C MET A 7 -8.01 4.92 -13.21
N ASP A 8 -7.80 6.05 -13.89
CA ASP A 8 -7.72 6.11 -15.36
C ASP A 8 -6.47 5.40 -15.92
N ILE A 9 -5.46 5.12 -15.11
CA ILE A 9 -4.31 4.31 -15.52
C ILE A 9 -4.77 2.89 -15.89
N GLY A 10 -5.69 2.32 -15.10
CA GLY A 10 -6.28 1.01 -15.34
C GLY A 10 -5.33 -0.16 -15.05
N GLY A 11 -5.85 -1.37 -15.15
CA GLY A 11 -5.09 -2.61 -14.96
C GLY A 11 -4.94 -3.04 -13.48
N PHE A 12 -5.61 -2.35 -12.56
CA PHE A 12 -5.65 -2.69 -11.14
C PHE A 12 -6.90 -2.14 -10.46
N LYS A 13 -7.24 -2.74 -9.33
CA LYS A 13 -8.21 -2.22 -8.36
C LYS A 13 -7.50 -1.71 -7.13
N ILE A 14 -8.07 -0.71 -6.46
CA ILE A 14 -7.59 -0.25 -5.15
C ILE A 14 -8.71 -0.43 -4.12
N GLY A 15 -8.34 -0.92 -2.94
CA GLY A 15 -9.25 -1.04 -1.82
C GLY A 15 -8.60 -0.64 -0.50
N HIS A 16 -9.43 -0.12 0.40
CA HIS A 16 -9.03 0.34 1.72
C HIS A 16 -9.80 -0.40 2.81
N ALA A 17 -9.13 -0.63 3.93
CA ALA A 17 -9.77 -0.95 5.19
C ALA A 17 -9.00 -0.30 6.33
N GLU A 18 -9.71 0.23 7.32
CA GLU A 18 -9.12 0.95 8.43
C GLU A 18 -9.87 0.72 9.74
N ASP A 19 -9.14 0.85 10.85
CA ASP A 19 -9.68 1.05 12.19
C ASP A 19 -9.63 2.55 12.52
N THR A 20 -10.79 3.20 12.44
CA THR A 20 -10.92 4.64 12.72
C THR A 20 -10.77 5.01 14.18
N LYS A 21 -10.88 4.04 15.11
CA LYS A 21 -10.65 4.24 16.54
C LYS A 21 -9.18 4.02 16.89
N GLY A 22 -8.61 2.95 16.34
CA GLY A 22 -7.19 2.62 16.49
C GLY A 22 -6.27 3.50 15.65
N LEU A 23 -6.80 4.24 14.67
CA LEU A 23 -6.08 5.11 13.75
C LEU A 23 -4.97 4.38 12.97
N THR A 24 -5.32 3.26 12.37
CA THR A 24 -4.45 2.49 11.48
C THR A 24 -5.26 1.84 10.35
N GLY A 25 -4.61 1.35 9.32
CA GLY A 25 -5.30 0.71 8.21
C GLY A 25 -4.37 0.20 7.13
N CYS A 26 -4.95 -0.38 6.08
CA CYS A 26 -4.22 -0.86 4.93
C CYS A 26 -4.92 -0.51 3.61
N THR A 27 -4.11 -0.38 2.57
CA THR A 27 -4.52 -0.15 1.19
C THR A 27 -3.95 -1.28 0.34
N VAL A 28 -4.79 -1.92 -0.47
CA VAL A 28 -4.40 -3.00 -1.37
C VAL A 28 -4.56 -2.55 -2.80
N PHE A 29 -3.56 -2.88 -3.62
CA PHE A 29 -3.62 -2.80 -5.09
C PHE A 29 -3.69 -4.24 -5.60
N LEU A 30 -4.79 -4.59 -6.27
CA LEU A 30 -4.99 -5.90 -6.90
C LEU A 30 -4.81 -5.73 -8.40
N PHE A 31 -3.78 -6.35 -8.97
CA PHE A 31 -3.51 -6.26 -10.40
C PHE A 31 -4.35 -7.26 -11.20
N ASP A 32 -4.88 -6.84 -12.34
CA ASP A 32 -5.71 -7.70 -13.22
C ASP A 32 -4.93 -8.88 -13.80
N LYS A 33 -3.62 -8.73 -13.89
CA LYS A 33 -2.67 -9.75 -14.33
C LYS A 33 -1.37 -9.59 -13.57
N GLN A 34 -0.55 -10.63 -13.54
CA GLN A 34 0.81 -10.54 -13.00
C GLN A 34 1.54 -9.35 -13.65
N SER A 35 1.89 -8.35 -12.85
CA SER A 35 2.43 -7.07 -13.33
C SER A 35 3.91 -6.95 -12.97
N PRO A 36 4.77 -6.58 -13.92
CA PRO A 36 6.17 -6.29 -13.63
C PRO A 36 6.30 -5.23 -12.54
N ALA A 37 7.25 -5.41 -11.64
CA ALA A 37 7.48 -4.51 -10.53
C ALA A 37 8.97 -4.40 -10.22
N GLY A 38 9.35 -3.29 -9.61
CA GLY A 38 10.68 -3.03 -9.11
C GLY A 38 10.63 -2.41 -7.73
N VAL A 39 11.75 -2.39 -7.02
CA VAL A 39 11.83 -1.83 -5.66
C VAL A 39 13.11 -1.02 -5.48
N ASP A 40 12.98 0.08 -4.74
CA ASP A 40 14.09 0.82 -4.15
C ASP A 40 13.78 1.01 -2.66
N ILE A 41 14.64 0.44 -1.79
CA ILE A 41 14.45 0.46 -0.33
C ILE A 41 15.48 1.38 0.28
N ARG A 42 15.01 2.45 0.94
CA ARG A 42 15.86 3.44 1.59
C ARG A 42 15.49 3.62 3.04
N GLY A 43 16.51 4.00 3.85
CA GLY A 43 16.37 4.21 5.28
C GLY A 43 16.73 3.00 6.12
N GLY A 44 16.86 3.20 7.43
CA GLY A 44 17.38 2.22 8.38
C GLY A 44 16.37 1.25 8.97
N GLY A 45 15.06 1.42 8.68
CA GLY A 45 14.00 0.59 9.26
C GLY A 45 12.92 0.21 8.25
N PRO A 46 13.27 -0.50 7.15
CA PRO A 46 12.29 -0.89 6.15
C PRO A 46 11.43 -2.03 6.67
N ALA A 47 10.17 -1.73 7.02
CA ALA A 47 9.17 -2.74 7.29
C ALA A 47 8.55 -3.17 5.97
N SER A 48 9.10 -4.21 5.34
CA SER A 48 8.67 -4.69 4.02
C SER A 48 8.62 -6.22 3.97
N ARG A 49 7.78 -6.76 3.08
CA ARG A 49 7.60 -8.20 2.86
C ARG A 49 7.73 -8.53 1.39
N GLU A 50 8.42 -9.66 1.10
CA GLU A 50 8.62 -10.28 -0.23
C GLU A 50 9.29 -9.36 -1.27
N THR A 51 9.94 -8.29 -0.84
CA THR A 51 10.68 -7.40 -1.74
C THR A 51 11.85 -8.06 -2.47
N PRO A 52 12.49 -9.15 -1.97
CA PRO A 52 13.49 -9.90 -2.74
C PRO A 52 12.96 -10.48 -4.07
N LEU A 53 11.64 -10.73 -4.19
CA LEU A 53 11.02 -11.14 -5.46
C LEU A 53 11.22 -10.12 -6.59
N LEU A 54 11.45 -8.86 -6.22
CA LEU A 54 11.61 -7.74 -7.17
C LEU A 54 13.05 -7.58 -7.65
N ASN A 55 13.96 -8.45 -7.19
CA ASN A 55 15.33 -8.47 -7.70
C ASN A 55 15.33 -8.99 -9.15
N PRO A 56 16.06 -8.34 -10.08
CA PRO A 56 16.13 -8.78 -11.48
C PRO A 56 16.61 -10.22 -11.71
N VAL A 57 17.27 -10.85 -10.72
CA VAL A 57 17.71 -12.27 -10.80
C VAL A 57 16.67 -13.24 -10.24
N ALA A 58 15.56 -12.76 -9.71
CA ALA A 58 14.47 -13.63 -9.26
C ALA A 58 13.68 -14.17 -10.45
N ASP A 59 13.13 -15.39 -10.30
CA ASP A 59 12.31 -16.01 -11.36
C ASP A 59 10.92 -15.35 -11.51
N ALA A 60 10.48 -14.60 -10.52
CA ALA A 60 9.19 -13.91 -10.55
C ALA A 60 9.17 -12.81 -11.63
N LYS A 61 8.27 -12.95 -12.61
CA LYS A 61 8.10 -11.96 -13.69
C LYS A 61 7.28 -10.74 -13.29
N GLY A 62 6.72 -10.74 -12.09
CA GLY A 62 5.87 -9.67 -11.57
C GLY A 62 5.12 -10.12 -10.33
N ILE A 63 4.23 -9.28 -9.84
CA ILE A 63 3.42 -9.46 -8.64
C ILE A 63 1.93 -9.46 -8.96
N HIS A 64 1.12 -10.01 -8.06
CA HIS A 64 -0.34 -10.05 -8.17
C HIS A 64 -1.01 -8.95 -7.33
N ALA A 65 -0.34 -8.52 -6.25
CA ALA A 65 -0.82 -7.43 -5.41
C ALA A 65 0.32 -6.69 -4.72
N LEU A 66 0.03 -5.42 -4.35
CA LEU A 66 0.85 -4.57 -3.48
C LEU A 66 0.01 -4.15 -2.29
N VAL A 67 0.60 -4.19 -1.09
CA VAL A 67 -0.04 -3.73 0.15
C VAL A 67 0.77 -2.58 0.74
N LEU A 68 0.08 -1.49 1.04
CA LEU A 68 0.56 -0.43 1.92
C LEU A 68 -0.20 -0.53 3.24
N SER A 69 0.46 -0.43 4.38
CA SER A 69 -0.22 -0.56 5.67
C SER A 69 0.43 0.29 6.77
N GLY A 70 -0.33 0.55 7.82
CA GLY A 70 0.20 0.97 9.12
C GLY A 70 0.78 -0.21 9.89
N GLY A 71 0.93 -0.04 11.21
CA GLY A 71 1.32 -1.09 12.15
C GLY A 71 2.82 -1.37 12.21
N SER A 72 3.68 -0.63 11.49
CA SER A 72 5.11 -0.93 11.42
C SER A 72 5.36 -2.41 11.03
N ALA A 73 6.36 -3.07 11.56
CA ALA A 73 6.63 -4.48 11.28
C ALA A 73 5.50 -5.43 11.67
N PHE A 74 4.65 -5.08 12.64
CA PHE A 74 3.46 -5.89 12.98
C PHE A 74 2.43 -5.91 11.85
N GLY A 75 2.30 -4.81 11.11
CA GLY A 75 1.38 -4.70 9.98
C GLY A 75 1.77 -5.57 8.78
N LEU A 76 2.96 -6.20 8.77
CA LEU A 76 3.37 -7.16 7.74
C LEU A 76 2.48 -8.42 7.69
N ASP A 77 1.68 -8.66 8.72
CA ASP A 77 0.67 -9.72 8.75
C ASP A 77 -0.44 -9.51 7.70
N ALA A 78 -0.72 -8.27 7.37
CA ALA A 78 -1.78 -7.90 6.42
C ALA A 78 -1.69 -8.62 5.06
N ALA A 79 -0.49 -8.79 4.51
CA ALA A 79 -0.31 -9.47 3.23
C ALA A 79 -0.82 -10.93 3.23
N GLY A 80 -0.89 -11.60 4.39
CA GLY A 80 -1.48 -12.94 4.50
C GLY A 80 -2.95 -12.98 4.10
N GLY A 81 -3.71 -11.96 4.46
CA GLY A 81 -5.12 -11.83 4.05
C GLY A 81 -5.31 -11.60 2.56
N VAL A 82 -4.42 -10.83 1.95
CA VAL A 82 -4.42 -10.62 0.48
C VAL A 82 -4.07 -11.91 -0.24
N MET A 83 -3.09 -12.67 0.25
CA MET A 83 -2.74 -13.99 -0.31
C MET A 83 -3.95 -14.93 -0.25
N LYS A 84 -4.63 -15.02 0.89
CA LYS A 84 -5.83 -15.82 1.05
C LYS A 84 -6.92 -15.40 0.06
N TYR A 85 -7.19 -14.10 -0.06
CA TYR A 85 -8.19 -13.56 -0.99
C TYR A 85 -7.91 -13.94 -2.44
N LEU A 86 -6.65 -13.89 -2.87
CA LEU A 86 -6.23 -14.22 -4.23
C LEU A 86 -6.23 -15.75 -4.47
N GLU A 87 -5.77 -16.55 -3.50
CA GLU A 87 -5.77 -18.02 -3.59
C GLU A 87 -7.20 -18.55 -3.77
N GLU A 88 -8.17 -18.07 -3.00
CA GLU A 88 -9.59 -18.44 -3.12
C GLU A 88 -10.18 -18.14 -4.51
N ARG A 89 -9.51 -17.30 -5.31
CA ARG A 89 -9.89 -16.92 -6.68
C ARG A 89 -8.99 -17.52 -7.74
N ASP A 90 -8.15 -18.49 -7.36
CA ASP A 90 -7.21 -19.16 -8.25
C ASP A 90 -6.23 -18.19 -8.94
N ILE A 91 -5.82 -17.11 -8.22
CA ILE A 91 -4.87 -16.10 -8.70
C ILE A 91 -3.53 -16.29 -7.99
N GLY A 92 -2.48 -16.55 -8.75
CA GLY A 92 -1.13 -16.75 -8.21
C GLY A 92 -0.18 -17.36 -9.24
N PHE A 93 1.06 -17.53 -8.81
CA PHE A 93 2.09 -18.25 -9.55
C PHE A 93 1.81 -19.77 -9.44
N ASP A 94 1.65 -20.43 -10.58
CA ASP A 94 1.34 -21.86 -10.63
C ASP A 94 2.57 -22.70 -10.25
N VAL A 95 2.45 -23.46 -9.18
CA VAL A 95 3.49 -24.41 -8.70
C VAL A 95 3.06 -25.87 -8.91
N GLY A 96 2.03 -26.11 -9.73
CA GLY A 96 1.53 -27.43 -10.11
C GLY A 96 0.55 -28.07 -9.12
N VAL A 97 0.65 -27.76 -7.84
CA VAL A 97 -0.24 -28.26 -6.77
C VAL A 97 -1.21 -27.20 -6.25
N THR A 98 -0.86 -25.94 -6.42
CA THR A 98 -1.67 -24.77 -6.11
C THR A 98 -1.11 -23.54 -6.83
N LYS A 99 -1.81 -22.41 -6.70
CA LYS A 99 -1.27 -21.11 -7.12
C LYS A 99 -0.86 -20.30 -5.90
N VAL A 100 0.37 -19.79 -5.92
CA VAL A 100 0.95 -18.98 -4.85
C VAL A 100 0.85 -17.50 -5.23
N PRO A 101 0.01 -16.68 -4.57
CA PRO A 101 -0.06 -15.26 -4.83
C PRO A 101 1.26 -14.57 -4.48
N LEU A 102 1.81 -13.81 -5.42
CA LEU A 102 3.01 -13.00 -5.19
C LEU A 102 2.57 -11.61 -4.73
N VAL A 103 2.70 -11.36 -3.43
CA VAL A 103 2.22 -10.15 -2.76
C VAL A 103 3.39 -9.46 -2.06
N VAL A 104 3.68 -8.23 -2.46
CA VAL A 104 4.70 -7.40 -1.80
C VAL A 104 4.03 -6.38 -0.88
N GLN A 105 4.73 -6.00 0.19
CA GLN A 105 4.17 -5.08 1.18
C GLN A 105 5.21 -4.11 1.70
N SER A 106 4.76 -2.89 2.04
CA SER A 106 5.50 -1.88 2.79
C SER A 106 4.60 -1.26 3.87
N CYS A 107 5.18 -1.04 5.06
CA CYS A 107 4.45 -0.50 6.20
C CYS A 107 5.00 0.86 6.64
N ILE A 108 4.12 1.75 7.07
CA ILE A 108 4.50 2.96 7.79
C ILE A 108 4.52 2.70 9.31
N PHE A 109 5.26 3.51 10.05
CA PHE A 109 5.27 3.51 11.51
C PHE A 109 4.20 4.48 12.03
N ASP A 110 3.05 3.98 12.44
CA ASP A 110 1.92 4.74 12.98
C ASP A 110 1.56 4.38 14.44
N LEU A 111 2.36 3.53 15.10
CA LEU A 111 2.10 3.03 16.47
C LEU A 111 2.05 4.13 17.55
N VAL A 112 2.38 5.36 17.20
CA VAL A 112 2.40 6.51 18.11
C VAL A 112 1.10 7.32 18.09
N ILE A 113 0.18 6.98 17.20
CA ILE A 113 -1.12 7.64 17.07
C ILE A 113 -2.23 6.62 17.33
N GLY A 114 -3.32 7.05 17.93
CA GLY A 114 -4.43 6.15 18.27
C GLY A 114 -4.04 5.07 19.27
N ASP A 115 -4.44 3.83 19.01
CA ASP A 115 -4.12 2.66 19.85
C ASP A 115 -2.96 1.87 19.25
N LYS A 116 -1.84 1.80 19.95
CA LYS A 116 -0.67 1.00 19.57
C LYS A 116 -0.94 -0.51 19.41
N ASN A 117 -2.04 -1.02 19.94
CA ASN A 117 -2.45 -2.41 19.82
C ASN A 117 -3.34 -2.66 18.60
N ALA A 118 -3.94 -1.61 18.02
CA ALA A 118 -4.63 -1.69 16.74
C ALA A 118 -3.59 -1.76 15.62
N ARG A 119 -3.65 -2.82 14.82
CA ARG A 119 -2.66 -3.08 13.78
C ARG A 119 -3.35 -3.76 12.60
N PRO A 120 -2.99 -3.38 11.37
CA PRO A 120 -3.48 -4.10 10.20
C PRO A 120 -3.03 -5.58 10.26
N ASP A 121 -3.98 -6.46 10.04
CA ASP A 121 -3.83 -7.91 10.03
C ASP A 121 -4.41 -8.52 8.74
N GLY A 122 -4.40 -9.85 8.65
CA GLY A 122 -4.94 -10.56 7.50
C GLY A 122 -6.44 -10.35 7.30
N GLU A 123 -7.22 -10.17 8.38
CA GLU A 123 -8.68 -9.94 8.28
C GLU A 123 -8.95 -8.54 7.70
N MET A 124 -8.26 -7.52 8.19
CA MET A 124 -8.37 -6.16 7.68
C MET A 124 -7.97 -6.09 6.20
N ALA A 125 -6.86 -6.74 5.81
CA ALA A 125 -6.41 -6.72 4.42
C ALA A 125 -7.32 -7.53 3.49
N TYR A 126 -7.89 -8.64 3.95
CA TYR A 126 -8.92 -9.36 3.20
C TYR A 126 -10.13 -8.45 2.94
N LYS A 127 -10.56 -7.70 3.96
CA LYS A 127 -11.64 -6.71 3.83
C LYS A 127 -11.29 -5.60 2.84
N ALA A 128 -10.05 -5.11 2.83
CA ALA A 128 -9.59 -4.15 1.83
C ALA A 128 -9.68 -4.74 0.41
N CYS A 129 -9.38 -6.02 0.22
CA CYS A 129 -9.57 -6.68 -1.08
C CYS A 129 -11.04 -6.76 -1.50
N GLU A 130 -11.97 -7.02 -0.57
CA GLU A 130 -13.42 -7.00 -0.85
C GLU A 130 -13.91 -5.61 -1.26
N ASN A 131 -13.34 -4.55 -0.66
CA ASN A 131 -13.66 -3.15 -0.96
C ASN A 131 -13.00 -2.65 -2.25
N ALA A 132 -12.12 -3.44 -2.88
CA ALA A 132 -11.34 -2.98 -4.04
C ALA A 132 -12.23 -2.74 -5.27
N SER A 133 -12.09 -1.55 -5.86
CA SER A 133 -12.85 -1.06 -7.01
C SER A 133 -11.91 -0.53 -8.10
N TYR A 134 -12.44 -0.44 -9.32
CA TYR A 134 -11.82 0.27 -10.44
C TYR A 134 -12.21 1.75 -10.51
N ASP A 135 -13.20 2.17 -9.70
CA ASP A 135 -13.90 3.43 -9.95
C ASP A 135 -13.44 4.56 -9.05
N ILE A 136 -12.90 4.24 -7.86
CA ILE A 136 -12.60 5.27 -6.87
C ILE A 136 -11.34 4.96 -6.07
N PHE A 137 -10.52 5.98 -5.88
CA PHE A 137 -9.43 6.01 -4.91
C PHE A 137 -9.69 7.09 -3.86
N LEU A 138 -9.96 6.69 -2.62
CA LEU A 138 -10.16 7.61 -1.51
C LEU A 138 -8.82 8.10 -0.97
N GLN A 139 -8.67 9.42 -0.86
CA GLN A 139 -7.44 10.07 -0.41
C GLN A 139 -7.59 10.66 1.00
N GLY A 140 -6.46 10.88 1.67
CA GLY A 140 -6.42 11.42 3.03
C GLY A 140 -6.36 10.32 4.08
N ASN A 141 -7.25 10.35 5.06
CA ASN A 141 -7.24 9.41 6.19
C ASN A 141 -7.99 8.11 5.88
N TYR A 142 -7.62 7.45 4.80
CA TYR A 142 -8.17 6.16 4.39
C TYR A 142 -7.08 5.09 4.33
N GLY A 143 -7.44 3.85 4.64
CA GLY A 143 -6.55 2.71 4.53
C GLY A 143 -5.20 2.94 5.20
N ALA A 144 -4.10 2.74 4.47
CA ALA A 144 -2.74 2.96 4.96
C ALA A 144 -2.46 4.41 5.41
N GLY A 145 -3.24 5.38 4.92
CA GLY A 145 -3.13 6.79 5.32
C GLY A 145 -3.76 7.10 6.67
N MET A 146 -4.55 6.19 7.26
CA MET A 146 -5.31 6.44 8.49
C MET A 146 -4.41 6.84 9.67
N GLY A 147 -3.26 6.21 9.84
CA GLY A 147 -2.30 6.50 10.91
C GLY A 147 -1.14 7.42 10.51
N ALA A 148 -1.10 7.88 9.26
CA ALA A 148 0.01 8.67 8.73
C ALA A 148 0.10 10.06 9.40
N THR A 149 1.33 10.47 9.71
CA THR A 149 1.64 11.78 10.32
C THR A 149 2.94 12.35 9.77
N VAL A 150 3.09 13.68 9.82
CA VAL A 150 4.30 14.41 9.45
C VAL A 150 4.71 15.38 10.55
N GLY A 151 5.87 16.04 10.44
CA GLY A 151 6.29 17.10 11.38
C GLY A 151 6.73 16.59 12.74
N LYS A 152 7.26 15.37 12.84
CA LYS A 152 7.63 14.71 14.11
C LYS A 152 9.03 15.04 14.60
N TYR A 153 9.86 15.69 13.78
CA TYR A 153 11.28 15.90 14.08
C TYR A 153 11.52 16.72 15.35
N MET A 154 10.67 17.73 15.60
CA MET A 154 10.77 18.62 16.76
C MET A 154 9.90 18.15 17.96
N GLY A 155 9.43 16.91 17.95
CA GLY A 155 8.59 16.32 18.99
C GLY A 155 7.21 15.90 18.45
N ARG A 156 6.64 14.87 19.09
CA ARG A 156 5.36 14.30 18.66
C ARG A 156 4.19 15.26 18.81
N GLU A 157 4.27 16.19 19.77
CA GLU A 157 3.27 17.23 20.03
C GLU A 157 3.14 18.22 18.89
N ARG A 158 4.11 18.27 17.98
CA ARG A 158 4.10 19.08 16.76
C ARG A 158 3.66 18.34 15.52
N SER A 159 3.47 17.02 15.63
CA SER A 159 3.05 16.22 14.49
C SER A 159 1.65 16.60 14.00
N MET A 160 1.48 16.56 12.69
CA MET A 160 0.20 16.77 12.04
C MET A 160 -0.29 15.50 11.38
N LYS A 161 -1.61 15.29 11.31
CA LYS A 161 -2.21 14.24 10.50
C LYS A 161 -1.86 14.46 9.03
N SER A 162 -1.46 13.38 8.41
CA SER A 162 -1.23 13.27 6.99
C SER A 162 -2.20 12.23 6.40
N GLY A 163 -1.82 11.53 5.34
CA GLY A 163 -2.71 10.57 4.70
C GLY A 163 -2.05 9.82 3.56
N ILE A 164 -2.91 9.21 2.75
CA ILE A 164 -2.57 8.65 1.45
C ILE A 164 -3.06 9.59 0.35
N GLY A 165 -2.29 9.77 -0.69
CA GLY A 165 -2.67 10.61 -1.82
C GLY A 165 -2.12 10.07 -3.14
N ALA A 166 -2.69 10.53 -4.24
CA ALA A 166 -2.25 10.19 -5.59
C ALA A 166 -2.14 11.43 -6.46
N TYR A 167 -1.25 11.35 -7.43
CA TYR A 167 -1.15 12.29 -8.54
C TYR A 167 -0.82 11.55 -9.82
N SER A 168 -1.51 11.84 -10.90
CA SER A 168 -1.35 11.13 -12.16
C SER A 168 -1.47 12.06 -13.35
N VAL A 169 -0.69 11.75 -14.38
CA VAL A 169 -0.64 12.53 -15.62
C VAL A 169 -0.66 11.63 -16.85
N GLN A 170 -1.15 12.18 -17.95
CA GLN A 170 -1.13 11.54 -19.26
C GLN A 170 -0.41 12.40 -20.30
N LEU A 171 0.44 11.76 -21.11
CA LEU A 171 1.09 12.33 -22.27
C LEU A 171 0.95 11.37 -23.47
N GLY A 172 0.06 11.70 -24.42
CA GLY A 172 -0.31 10.78 -25.49
C GLY A 172 -0.94 9.51 -24.90
N GLU A 173 -0.39 8.34 -25.20
CA GLU A 173 -0.84 7.06 -24.65
C GLU A 173 -0.16 6.72 -23.30
N LEU A 174 0.93 7.40 -22.97
CA LEU A 174 1.63 7.17 -21.72
C LEU A 174 0.86 7.77 -20.55
N LYS A 175 0.55 6.94 -19.55
CA LYS A 175 -0.04 7.33 -18.27
C LYS A 175 0.93 6.99 -17.17
N VAL A 176 1.17 7.93 -16.26
CA VAL A 176 2.07 7.77 -15.10
C VAL A 176 1.35 8.27 -13.86
N GLY A 177 1.38 7.48 -12.80
CA GLY A 177 0.78 7.84 -11.52
C GLY A 177 1.72 7.52 -10.36
N ALA A 178 1.56 8.28 -9.28
CA ALA A 178 2.19 8.03 -8.00
C ALA A 178 1.12 7.95 -6.91
N VAL A 179 1.25 6.98 -6.02
CA VAL A 179 0.47 6.91 -4.79
C VAL A 179 1.44 6.94 -3.62
N VAL A 180 1.19 7.81 -2.66
CA VAL A 180 2.08 8.03 -1.52
C VAL A 180 1.29 7.92 -0.22
N THR A 181 1.72 7.04 0.67
CA THR A 181 1.33 7.09 2.08
C THR A 181 2.39 7.90 2.82
N LEU A 182 2.04 9.13 3.19
CA LEU A 182 2.99 10.12 3.64
C LEU A 182 3.15 10.10 5.15
N ASN A 183 4.26 9.54 5.64
CA ASN A 183 4.58 9.43 7.07
C ASN A 183 5.98 9.95 7.42
N ALA A 184 6.35 11.09 6.86
CA ALA A 184 7.68 11.69 7.03
C ALA A 184 7.96 12.06 8.49
N LEU A 185 9.22 11.93 8.91
CA LEU A 185 9.72 12.45 10.18
C LEU A 185 9.73 14.00 10.17
N GLY A 186 10.16 14.59 9.04
CA GLY A 186 10.16 16.03 8.79
C GLY A 186 8.80 16.57 8.36
N ASP A 187 8.79 17.83 8.01
CA ASP A 187 7.63 18.56 7.50
C ASP A 187 7.50 18.45 5.98
N ILE A 188 6.36 18.90 5.51
CA ILE A 188 6.07 19.11 4.09
C ILE A 188 6.14 20.61 3.83
N TYR A 189 6.79 20.97 2.75
CA TYR A 189 6.90 22.36 2.31
C TYR A 189 6.32 22.49 0.91
N ASP A 190 5.65 23.58 0.65
CA ASP A 190 5.39 24.05 -0.71
C ASP A 190 6.74 24.44 -1.32
N ILE A 191 7.00 24.01 -2.53
CA ILE A 191 8.26 24.25 -3.23
C ILE A 191 8.18 25.41 -4.23
N ASP A 192 6.99 26.05 -4.37
CA ASP A 192 6.75 27.19 -5.26
C ASP A 192 7.04 28.53 -4.60
#